data_01fa371ff818e2b90478bcb70b424779
#
_entry.id   01fa371ff818e2b90478bcb70b424779
#
_cell.length_a   1.000
_cell.length_b   1.000
_cell.length_c   1.000
_cell.angle_alpha   90.00
_cell.angle_beta   90.00
_cell.angle_gamma   90.00
#
_symmetry.space_group_name_H-M   'P 1'
#
loop_
_entity.id
_entity.type
_entity.pdbx_description
1 polymer ?
#
loop_
_entity_poly.entity_id
_entity_poly.type
_entity_poly.pdbx_seq_one_letter_code
_entity_poly.pdbx_strand_id
1 'polypeptide(L)'
;MRKGARHMGKQAKQAKRRGNHAGRLELRGDKWLAVWMVNGKRKSQTTGETDREAAEKWLARKLEAVRTSDGLRQLDKDADTIREMQKTVLGARLAEIEAQKQELADGLSALRFDEAWEAYRRTPKRKAVTPRTLENMERKFATFKDWMAKHHPDVAELRHVTPEIAAEYAGEKRGEYVPASYNMVLAALQQIWTTLAAEIRATVNPWTREHLPRLDAPESERRDITDEELARIFDAARREIPPLHYLFTVMLYTGARLGDCAKLEWRNIDLRRGFITIMPEKTKRFKTRVKIPILPPLRAMLEAYPADRREGYVMPDMAAEYEAGRLSDKITRFFATKCGIETSKKTDVGKRKHAVVTAHSFRHTFISKAANAGIPFAIVQAIVGHSTAKQCRHYFHENEDATLRAFAAFPTAQTAPALPDRTGGDAGDVIEAEVVEVTDATADTRRAALEAALAEIVQHGDEAERKATAERLAEVMSELQKGATAKA
;
A
#
# COMPACT_ATOMS: atom_id res chain seq x y z
N MET A 1 -48.27 59.44 26.84
CA MET A 1 -47.25 60.09 26.00
C MET A 1 -45.89 60.28 26.72
N ARG A 2 -45.27 59.27 27.34
CA ARG A 2 -43.96 59.40 28.01
C ARG A 2 -42.94 58.27 27.63
N LYS A 3 -43.22 57.42 26.60
CA LYS A 3 -42.29 56.37 26.14
C LYS A 3 -41.51 56.75 24.87
N GLY A 4 -41.88 57.79 24.12
CA GLY A 4 -41.21 58.13 22.87
C GLY A 4 -39.92 58.99 23.03
N ALA A 5 -39.79 59.73 24.10
CA ALA A 5 -38.66 60.66 24.30
C ALA A 5 -37.34 60.00 24.73
N ARG A 6 -37.40 58.77 25.33
CA ARG A 6 -36.20 58.08 25.76
C ARG A 6 -35.49 57.27 24.63
N HIS A 7 -36.19 57.00 23.53
CA HIS A 7 -35.60 56.24 22.40
C HIS A 7 -34.81 57.14 21.44
N MET A 8 -35.25 58.41 21.26
CA MET A 8 -34.52 59.39 20.43
C MET A 8 -33.19 59.86 21.08
N GLY A 9 -33.11 59.93 22.39
CA GLY A 9 -31.86 60.23 23.09
C GLY A 9 -30.76 59.19 23.01
N LYS A 10 -31.13 57.95 22.87
CA LYS A 10 -30.16 56.83 22.67
C LYS A 10 -29.63 56.74 21.23
N GLN A 11 -30.46 57.01 20.21
CA GLN A 11 -30.02 57.08 18.82
C GLN A 11 -29.11 58.29 18.54
N ALA A 12 -29.40 59.46 19.13
CA ALA A 12 -28.52 60.62 19.02
C ALA A 12 -27.15 60.43 19.70
N LYS A 13 -27.08 59.68 20.81
CA LYS A 13 -25.81 59.28 21.44
C LYS A 13 -25.04 58.20 20.67
N GLN A 14 -25.73 57.38 19.94
CA GLN A 14 -25.10 56.36 19.06
C GLN A 14 -24.58 56.96 17.74
N ALA A 15 -25.28 57.99 17.21
CA ALA A 15 -24.82 58.74 16.04
C ALA A 15 -23.57 59.61 16.34
N LYS A 16 -23.39 60.07 17.55
CA LYS A 16 -22.18 60.77 17.96
C LYS A 16 -20.95 59.93 18.21
N ARG A 17 -21.10 58.61 18.29
CA ARG A 17 -20.00 57.66 18.36
C ARG A 17 -19.53 57.13 17.00
N ARG A 18 -20.25 57.38 15.91
CA ARG A 18 -19.85 57.08 14.54
C ARG A 18 -19.21 58.28 13.89
N GLY A 19 -17.92 58.47 14.06
CA GLY A 19 -17.20 59.44 13.26
C GLY A 19 -16.22 60.26 14.03
N ASN A 20 -15.09 59.80 14.28
CA ASN A 20 -13.89 60.60 14.29
C ASN A 20 -12.70 59.75 13.80
N HIS A 21 -12.75 59.40 12.52
CA HIS A 21 -11.56 59.13 11.72
C HIS A 21 -10.92 60.48 11.29
N ALA A 22 -11.33 61.56 11.85
CA ALA A 22 -10.69 62.88 11.68
C ALA A 22 -9.38 62.84 12.47
N GLY A 23 -8.27 62.68 11.78
CA GLY A 23 -6.98 62.95 12.38
C GLY A 23 -6.81 64.43 12.72
N ARG A 24 -5.91 64.74 13.62
CA ARG A 24 -5.52 66.13 13.97
C ARG A 24 -4.01 66.30 13.87
N LEU A 25 -3.57 67.46 13.61
CA LEU A 25 -2.16 67.85 13.61
C LEU A 25 -1.83 68.58 14.91
N GLU A 26 -0.71 68.29 15.49
CA GLU A 26 -0.16 68.97 16.68
C GLU A 26 1.25 69.46 16.30
N LEU A 27 1.57 70.74 16.48
CA LEU A 27 2.91 71.25 16.23
C LEU A 27 3.82 70.88 17.41
N ARG A 28 4.94 70.23 17.11
CA ARG A 28 5.98 69.88 18.09
C ARG A 28 7.34 70.39 17.59
N GLY A 29 7.82 71.47 18.22
CA GLY A 29 9.00 72.13 17.70
C GLY A 29 8.70 72.81 16.37
N ASP A 30 9.51 72.47 15.35
CA ASP A 30 9.39 72.94 13.98
C ASP A 30 8.64 71.96 13.04
N LYS A 31 8.17 70.84 13.58
CA LYS A 31 7.53 69.78 12.77
C LYS A 31 6.13 69.45 13.26
N TRP A 32 5.27 68.97 12.33
CA TRP A 32 3.92 68.52 12.60
C TRP A 32 3.84 67.08 12.99
N LEU A 33 3.15 66.76 14.11
CA LEU A 33 2.76 65.44 14.54
C LEU A 33 1.31 65.21 14.13
N ALA A 34 1.10 64.18 13.31
CA ALA A 34 -0.23 63.70 12.97
C ALA A 34 -0.71 62.72 14.03
N VAL A 35 -1.95 62.84 14.48
CA VAL A 35 -2.63 62.03 15.46
C VAL A 35 -3.95 61.55 14.88
N TRP A 36 -4.18 60.21 14.85
CA TRP A 36 -5.43 59.62 14.34
C TRP A 36 -5.82 58.40 15.15
N MET A 37 -7.02 57.91 14.92
CA MET A 37 -7.52 56.70 15.56
C MET A 37 -7.56 55.53 14.58
N VAL A 38 -7.12 54.36 15.02
CA VAL A 38 -7.23 53.06 14.29
C VAL A 38 -7.77 52.02 15.28
N ASN A 39 -8.91 51.44 14.97
CA ASN A 39 -9.55 50.41 15.81
C ASN A 39 -9.69 50.85 17.28
N GLY A 40 -10.12 52.11 17.52
CA GLY A 40 -10.28 52.68 18.86
C GLY A 40 -8.96 53.00 19.60
N LYS A 41 -7.80 52.76 19.00
CA LYS A 41 -6.51 53.10 19.59
C LYS A 41 -5.91 54.34 18.94
N ARG A 42 -5.39 55.22 19.78
CA ARG A 42 -4.70 56.44 19.32
C ARG A 42 -3.35 56.05 18.70
N LYS A 43 -3.11 56.49 17.47
CA LYS A 43 -1.83 56.44 16.77
C LYS A 43 -1.31 57.85 16.52
N SER A 44 -0.02 58.04 16.57
CA SER A 44 0.62 59.30 16.23
C SER A 44 1.92 59.03 15.49
N GLN A 45 2.22 59.91 14.54
CA GLN A 45 3.45 59.85 13.73
C GLN A 45 3.84 61.28 13.30
N THR A 46 5.13 61.59 13.38
CA THR A 46 5.65 62.84 12.85
C THR A 46 5.53 62.84 11.33
N THR A 47 4.97 63.89 10.75
CA THR A 47 4.80 64.00 9.30
C THR A 47 6.12 64.26 8.57
N GLY A 48 7.12 64.78 9.25
CA GLY A 48 8.37 65.28 8.69
C GLY A 48 8.31 66.67 8.13
N GLU A 49 7.09 67.22 7.98
CA GLU A 49 6.82 68.52 7.33
C GLU A 49 6.86 69.66 8.35
N THR A 50 7.43 70.82 7.95
CA THR A 50 7.41 72.08 8.69
C THR A 50 6.24 72.98 8.26
N ASP A 51 5.78 72.80 7.02
CA ASP A 51 4.61 73.46 6.49
C ASP A 51 3.31 72.74 6.86
N ARG A 52 2.31 73.52 7.29
CA ARG A 52 1.00 73.03 7.74
C ARG A 52 0.21 72.35 6.60
N GLU A 53 0.20 72.99 5.42
CA GLU A 53 -0.55 72.46 4.27
C GLU A 53 0.02 71.06 3.76
N ALA A 54 1.34 70.98 3.74
CA ALA A 54 2.01 69.76 3.44
C ALA A 54 1.69 68.69 4.48
N ALA A 55 1.64 69.00 5.76
CA ALA A 55 1.26 68.10 6.84
C ALA A 55 -0.22 67.65 6.76
N GLU A 56 -1.12 68.53 6.36
CA GLU A 56 -2.54 68.20 6.12
C GLU A 56 -2.70 67.22 4.95
N LYS A 57 -1.98 67.40 3.85
CA LYS A 57 -1.94 66.46 2.70
C LYS A 57 -1.37 65.09 3.09
N TRP A 58 -0.34 65.05 3.91
CA TRP A 58 0.20 63.84 4.47
C TRP A 58 -0.84 63.08 5.33
N LEU A 59 -1.50 63.78 6.24
CA LEU A 59 -2.52 63.18 7.11
C LEU A 59 -3.72 62.69 6.31
N ALA A 60 -4.20 63.47 5.31
CA ALA A 60 -5.28 63.01 4.43
C ALA A 60 -4.97 61.68 3.72
N ARG A 61 -3.78 61.56 3.10
CA ARG A 61 -3.32 60.31 2.47
C ARG A 61 -3.25 59.14 3.47
N LYS A 62 -2.78 59.42 4.70
CA LYS A 62 -2.69 58.38 5.73
C LYS A 62 -4.06 57.91 6.20
N LEU A 63 -5.02 58.79 6.37
CA LEU A 63 -6.40 58.48 6.75
C LEU A 63 -7.13 57.70 5.65
N GLU A 64 -6.89 58.02 4.39
CA GLU A 64 -7.43 57.30 3.24
C GLU A 64 -6.90 55.85 3.20
N ALA A 65 -5.60 55.64 3.39
CA ALA A 65 -5.00 54.32 3.48
C ALA A 65 -5.56 53.49 4.65
N VAL A 66 -5.84 54.12 5.82
CA VAL A 66 -6.48 53.44 6.96
C VAL A 66 -7.91 53.03 6.63
N ARG A 67 -8.70 53.94 6.02
CA ARG A 67 -10.09 53.62 5.61
C ARG A 67 -10.15 52.48 4.61
N THR A 68 -9.27 52.44 3.62
CA THR A 68 -9.18 51.36 2.64
C THR A 68 -8.81 50.02 3.30
N SER A 69 -7.84 50.03 4.23
CA SER A 69 -7.46 48.83 4.99
C SER A 69 -8.59 48.30 5.89
N ASP A 70 -9.34 49.18 6.55
CA ASP A 70 -10.48 48.79 7.39
C ASP A 70 -11.64 48.25 6.54
N GLY A 71 -11.88 48.84 5.35
CA GLY A 71 -12.83 48.31 4.36
C GLY A 71 -12.50 46.93 3.87
N LEU A 72 -11.25 46.69 3.52
CA LEU A 72 -10.78 45.35 3.09
C LEU A 72 -10.97 44.32 4.22
N ARG A 73 -10.62 44.64 5.46
CA ARG A 73 -10.83 43.73 6.60
C ARG A 73 -12.30 43.45 6.87
N GLN A 74 -13.22 44.40 6.60
CA GLN A 74 -14.64 44.13 6.74
C GLN A 74 -15.12 43.18 5.65
N LEU A 75 -14.68 43.35 4.39
CA LEU A 75 -15.00 42.47 3.29
C LEU A 75 -14.50 41.03 3.55
N ASP A 76 -13.29 40.89 4.13
CA ASP A 76 -12.76 39.55 4.51
C ASP A 76 -13.67 38.88 5.55
N LYS A 77 -14.10 39.60 6.59
CA LYS A 77 -15.03 39.09 7.60
C LYS A 77 -16.39 38.70 7.00
N ASP A 78 -16.89 39.51 6.10
CA ASP A 78 -18.16 39.23 5.43
C ASP A 78 -18.05 38.03 4.52
N ALA A 79 -16.91 37.86 3.82
CA ALA A 79 -16.60 36.67 3.02
C ALA A 79 -16.49 35.42 3.87
N ASP A 80 -15.84 35.46 5.04
CA ASP A 80 -15.76 34.32 5.95
C ASP A 80 -17.14 33.98 6.53
N THR A 81 -17.96 34.96 6.86
CA THR A 81 -19.34 34.75 7.32
C THR A 81 -20.17 34.05 6.24
N ILE A 82 -20.04 34.48 4.98
CA ILE A 82 -20.74 33.88 3.84
C ILE A 82 -20.27 32.43 3.63
N ARG A 83 -18.98 32.14 3.72
CA ARG A 83 -18.44 30.77 3.60
C ARG A 83 -19.00 29.86 4.68
N GLU A 84 -19.05 30.28 5.94
CA GLU A 84 -19.64 29.50 7.03
C GLU A 84 -21.15 29.26 6.85
N MET A 85 -21.88 30.27 6.39
CA MET A 85 -23.29 30.10 6.04
C MET A 85 -23.50 29.14 4.89
N GLN A 86 -22.71 29.23 3.83
CA GLN A 86 -22.76 28.29 2.70
C GLN A 86 -22.45 26.85 3.14
N LYS A 87 -21.45 26.67 3.98
CA LYS A 87 -21.08 25.37 4.53
C LYS A 87 -22.23 24.75 5.36
N THR A 88 -22.88 25.57 6.16
CA THR A 88 -24.03 25.12 6.97
C THR A 88 -25.23 24.74 6.11
N VAL A 89 -25.57 25.58 5.11
CA VAL A 89 -26.70 25.34 4.20
C VAL A 89 -26.45 24.10 3.33
N LEU A 90 -25.24 23.97 2.78
CA LEU A 90 -24.85 22.79 1.99
C LEU A 90 -24.84 21.52 2.84
N GLY A 91 -24.37 21.59 4.08
CA GLY A 91 -24.40 20.46 5.02
C GLY A 91 -25.83 20.01 5.32
N ALA A 92 -26.74 20.95 5.61
CA ALA A 92 -28.15 20.63 5.84
C ALA A 92 -28.83 20.02 4.59
N ARG A 93 -28.53 20.57 3.41
CA ARG A 93 -29.09 20.04 2.16
C ARG A 93 -28.57 18.66 1.81
N LEU A 94 -27.28 18.41 2.08
CA LEU A 94 -26.69 17.09 1.91
C LEU A 94 -27.37 16.05 2.83
N ALA A 95 -27.55 16.41 4.11
CA ALA A 95 -28.23 15.53 5.08
C ALA A 95 -29.70 15.24 4.66
N GLU A 96 -30.40 16.22 4.13
CA GLU A 96 -31.77 16.03 3.61
C GLU A 96 -31.80 15.08 2.40
N ILE A 97 -30.86 15.23 1.45
CA ILE A 97 -30.74 14.34 0.28
C ILE A 97 -30.37 12.92 0.72
N GLU A 98 -29.47 12.77 1.70
CA GLU A 98 -29.12 11.48 2.26
C GLU A 98 -30.31 10.81 2.95
N ALA A 99 -31.10 11.57 3.71
CA ALA A 99 -32.33 11.06 4.33
C ALA A 99 -33.37 10.61 3.29
N GLN A 100 -33.62 11.42 2.25
CA GLN A 100 -34.52 11.05 1.16
C GLN A 100 -34.02 9.82 0.39
N LYS A 101 -32.72 9.72 0.15
CA LYS A 101 -32.10 8.55 -0.47
C LYS A 101 -32.30 7.29 0.40
N GLN A 102 -32.15 7.43 1.72
CA GLN A 102 -32.37 6.34 2.66
C GLN A 102 -33.85 5.90 2.68
N GLU A 103 -34.78 6.86 2.73
CA GLU A 103 -36.23 6.57 2.68
C GLU A 103 -36.64 5.85 1.38
N LEU A 104 -36.12 6.30 0.25
CA LEU A 104 -36.30 5.62 -1.03
C LEU A 104 -35.67 4.22 -1.07
N ALA A 105 -34.49 4.05 -0.47
CA ALA A 105 -33.85 2.75 -0.36
C ALA A 105 -34.63 1.79 0.54
N ASP A 106 -35.21 2.29 1.62
CA ASP A 106 -36.03 1.50 2.56
C ASP A 106 -37.36 1.07 1.94
N GLY A 107 -37.93 1.86 1.03
CA GLY A 107 -39.15 1.51 0.26
C GLY A 107 -38.94 0.46 -0.83
N LEU A 108 -37.70 0.15 -1.19
CA LEU A 108 -37.36 -0.83 -2.22
C LEU A 108 -36.87 -2.15 -1.58
N SER A 109 -37.33 -3.30 -2.11
CA SER A 109 -36.83 -4.61 -1.67
C SER A 109 -35.29 -4.66 -1.81
N ALA A 110 -34.60 -4.88 -0.72
CA ALA A 110 -33.15 -4.99 -0.70
C ALA A 110 -32.72 -6.46 -0.63
N LEU A 111 -31.45 -6.70 -0.92
CA LEU A 111 -30.88 -8.03 -1.03
C LEU A 111 -30.88 -8.74 0.34
N ARG A 112 -31.58 -9.89 0.41
CA ARG A 112 -31.63 -10.74 1.61
C ARG A 112 -30.41 -11.64 1.70
N PHE A 113 -30.08 -12.06 2.93
CA PHE A 113 -28.94 -12.98 3.18
C PHE A 113 -29.04 -14.29 2.37
N ASP A 114 -30.26 -14.82 2.21
CA ASP A 114 -30.46 -16.09 1.49
C ASP A 114 -30.16 -15.97 -0.01
N GLU A 115 -30.37 -14.83 -0.60
CA GLU A 115 -30.20 -14.54 -2.02
C GLU A 115 -28.80 -14.00 -2.35
N ALA A 116 -28.10 -13.46 -1.35
CA ALA A 116 -26.89 -12.67 -1.54
C ALA A 116 -25.74 -13.45 -2.20
N TRP A 117 -25.56 -14.72 -1.81
CA TRP A 117 -24.49 -15.52 -2.40
C TRP A 117 -24.75 -15.82 -3.87
N GLU A 118 -25.99 -16.14 -4.23
CA GLU A 118 -26.34 -16.40 -5.62
C GLU A 118 -26.27 -15.12 -6.47
N ALA A 119 -26.69 -13.96 -5.92
CA ALA A 119 -26.50 -12.66 -6.56
C ALA A 119 -25.01 -12.37 -6.80
N TYR A 120 -24.15 -12.64 -5.80
CA TYR A 120 -22.70 -12.49 -5.95
C TYR A 120 -22.12 -13.41 -7.05
N ARG A 121 -22.61 -14.64 -7.16
CA ARG A 121 -22.17 -15.57 -8.20
C ARG A 121 -22.55 -15.12 -9.61
N ARG A 122 -23.73 -14.55 -9.77
CA ARG A 122 -24.30 -14.15 -11.08
C ARG A 122 -23.81 -12.79 -11.58
N THR A 123 -23.42 -11.88 -10.68
CA THR A 123 -23.10 -10.52 -11.10
C THR A 123 -21.87 -10.46 -12.02
N PRO A 124 -21.96 -9.80 -13.20
CA PRO A 124 -20.83 -9.62 -14.12
C PRO A 124 -19.70 -8.79 -13.53
N LYS A 125 -20.00 -7.93 -12.55
CA LYS A 125 -19.02 -7.07 -11.86
C LYS A 125 -18.08 -7.86 -10.95
N ARG A 126 -18.37 -9.12 -10.68
CA ARG A 126 -17.55 -9.97 -9.83
C ARG A 126 -16.18 -10.19 -10.45
N LYS A 127 -15.13 -9.94 -9.64
CA LYS A 127 -13.76 -10.24 -10.04
C LYS A 127 -13.60 -11.72 -10.34
N ALA A 128 -13.00 -12.07 -11.46
CA ALA A 128 -12.70 -13.46 -11.81
C ALA A 128 -11.70 -14.04 -10.79
N VAL A 129 -12.10 -15.12 -10.13
CA VAL A 129 -11.28 -15.88 -9.17
C VAL A 129 -11.36 -17.37 -9.49
N THR A 130 -10.41 -18.15 -8.95
CA THR A 130 -10.45 -19.61 -9.13
C THR A 130 -11.65 -20.24 -8.41
N PRO A 131 -12.16 -21.39 -8.87
CA PRO A 131 -13.25 -22.11 -8.19
C PRO A 131 -13.00 -22.30 -6.69
N ARG A 132 -11.79 -22.74 -6.32
CA ARG A 132 -11.40 -22.90 -4.91
C ARG A 132 -11.43 -21.59 -4.12
N THR A 133 -11.08 -20.47 -4.73
CA THR A 133 -11.18 -19.15 -4.07
C THR A 133 -12.64 -18.80 -3.84
N LEU A 134 -13.49 -19.07 -4.83
CA LEU A 134 -14.93 -18.82 -4.74
C LEU A 134 -15.57 -19.65 -3.60
N GLU A 135 -15.28 -20.96 -3.53
CA GLU A 135 -15.72 -21.84 -2.44
C GLU A 135 -15.25 -21.38 -1.06
N ASN A 136 -14.01 -20.87 -0.98
CA ASN A 136 -13.50 -20.30 0.28
C ASN A 136 -14.23 -19.02 0.68
N MET A 137 -14.63 -18.19 -0.29
CA MET A 137 -15.42 -17.00 -0.01
C MET A 137 -16.84 -17.37 0.41
N GLU A 138 -17.44 -18.36 -0.25
CA GLU A 138 -18.75 -18.91 0.11
C GLU A 138 -18.80 -19.37 1.57
N ARG A 139 -17.83 -20.21 1.97
CA ARG A 139 -17.76 -20.68 3.36
C ARG A 139 -17.64 -19.54 4.38
N LYS A 140 -16.85 -18.50 4.06
CA LYS A 140 -16.73 -17.35 4.95
C LYS A 140 -18.02 -16.55 5.04
N PHE A 141 -18.71 -16.37 3.91
CA PHE A 141 -20.02 -15.72 3.89
C PHE A 141 -21.07 -16.55 4.63
N ALA A 142 -21.11 -17.86 4.40
CA ALA A 142 -22.00 -18.76 5.12
C ALA A 142 -21.78 -18.70 6.64
N THR A 143 -20.52 -18.74 7.09
CA THR A 143 -20.19 -18.60 8.51
C THR A 143 -20.68 -17.25 9.09
N PHE A 144 -20.59 -16.16 8.33
CA PHE A 144 -21.13 -14.87 8.75
C PHE A 144 -22.68 -14.88 8.76
N LYS A 145 -23.31 -15.44 7.72
CA LYS A 145 -24.78 -15.59 7.67
C LYS A 145 -25.32 -16.39 8.86
N ASP A 146 -24.68 -17.51 9.20
CA ASP A 146 -25.08 -18.34 10.34
C ASP A 146 -24.91 -17.58 11.67
N TRP A 147 -23.86 -16.78 11.78
CA TRP A 147 -23.62 -15.91 12.93
C TRP A 147 -24.72 -14.83 13.03
N MET A 148 -25.08 -14.18 11.91
CA MET A 148 -26.18 -13.20 11.86
C MET A 148 -27.51 -13.81 12.30
N ALA A 149 -27.84 -14.99 11.79
CA ALA A 149 -29.06 -15.68 12.17
C ALA A 149 -29.16 -15.99 13.66
N LYS A 150 -28.01 -16.18 14.34
CA LYS A 150 -27.93 -16.45 15.77
C LYS A 150 -27.96 -15.18 16.63
N HIS A 151 -27.26 -14.13 16.24
CA HIS A 151 -27.03 -12.94 17.06
C HIS A 151 -27.94 -11.76 16.69
N HIS A 152 -28.36 -11.67 15.42
CA HIS A 152 -29.21 -10.61 14.87
C HIS A 152 -30.33 -11.21 13.99
N PRO A 153 -31.23 -12.07 14.53
CA PRO A 153 -32.25 -12.77 13.76
C PRO A 153 -33.30 -11.85 13.12
N ASP A 154 -33.41 -10.63 13.63
CA ASP A 154 -34.26 -9.56 13.09
C ASP A 154 -33.68 -8.87 11.85
N VAL A 155 -32.38 -9.04 11.57
CA VAL A 155 -31.68 -8.45 10.44
C VAL A 155 -31.71 -9.43 9.25
N ALA A 156 -32.69 -9.30 8.39
CA ALA A 156 -32.86 -10.19 7.22
C ALA A 156 -32.13 -9.73 5.94
N GLU A 157 -31.79 -8.46 5.84
CA GLU A 157 -31.23 -7.83 4.64
C GLU A 157 -29.81 -7.31 4.88
N LEU A 158 -28.97 -7.40 3.83
CA LEU A 158 -27.56 -7.00 3.94
C LEU A 158 -27.36 -5.50 4.21
N ARG A 159 -28.31 -4.65 3.77
CA ARG A 159 -28.22 -3.19 4.00
C ARG A 159 -28.28 -2.80 5.48
N HIS A 160 -28.89 -3.63 6.31
CA HIS A 160 -29.00 -3.39 7.74
C HIS A 160 -27.79 -3.87 8.55
N VAL A 161 -26.78 -4.43 7.90
CA VAL A 161 -25.50 -4.74 8.56
C VAL A 161 -24.72 -3.44 8.74
N THR A 162 -24.76 -2.92 9.98
CA THR A 162 -24.06 -1.68 10.34
C THR A 162 -22.58 -1.92 10.65
N PRO A 163 -21.75 -0.88 10.72
CA PRO A 163 -20.37 -0.99 11.20
C PRO A 163 -20.25 -1.60 12.59
N GLU A 164 -21.24 -1.36 13.49
CA GLU A 164 -21.28 -1.91 14.86
C GLU A 164 -21.47 -3.43 14.82
N ILE A 165 -22.43 -3.93 14.03
CA ILE A 165 -22.65 -5.38 13.84
C ILE A 165 -21.39 -6.03 13.23
N ALA A 166 -20.78 -5.38 12.25
CA ALA A 166 -19.54 -5.87 11.65
C ALA A 166 -18.38 -5.90 12.65
N ALA A 167 -18.31 -4.92 13.55
CA ALA A 167 -17.31 -4.85 14.62
C ALA A 167 -17.51 -5.95 15.68
N GLU A 168 -18.77 -6.26 16.02
CA GLU A 168 -19.12 -7.36 16.94
C GLU A 168 -18.65 -8.71 16.38
N TYR A 169 -19.02 -9.02 15.13
CA TYR A 169 -18.54 -10.23 14.43
C TYR A 169 -17.01 -10.29 14.35
N ALA A 170 -16.40 -9.17 13.97
CA ALA A 170 -14.94 -9.09 13.85
C ALA A 170 -14.25 -9.28 15.21
N GLY A 171 -14.84 -8.75 16.31
CA GLY A 171 -14.34 -8.92 17.68
C GLY A 171 -14.31 -10.38 18.10
N GLU A 172 -15.38 -11.13 17.84
CA GLU A 172 -15.45 -12.57 18.09
C GLU A 172 -14.42 -13.35 17.28
N LYS A 173 -14.34 -13.05 15.98
CA LYS A 173 -13.38 -13.74 15.09
C LYS A 173 -11.91 -13.39 15.36
N ARG A 174 -11.64 -12.24 15.99
CA ARG A 174 -10.29 -11.87 16.43
C ARG A 174 -9.77 -12.81 17.52
N GLY A 175 -10.65 -13.31 18.40
CA GLY A 175 -10.29 -14.29 19.42
C GLY A 175 -10.16 -15.73 18.88
N GLU A 176 -10.83 -16.03 17.77
CA GLU A 176 -10.84 -17.38 17.18
C GLU A 176 -9.77 -17.62 16.13
N TYR A 177 -9.36 -16.59 15.40
CA TYR A 177 -8.50 -16.71 14.23
C TYR A 177 -7.15 -16.03 14.42
N VAL A 178 -6.13 -16.64 13.84
CA VAL A 178 -4.82 -15.96 13.65
C VAL A 178 -4.97 -14.77 12.71
N PRO A 179 -4.13 -13.71 12.87
CA PRO A 179 -4.27 -12.46 12.13
C PRO A 179 -4.46 -12.59 10.61
N ALA A 180 -3.69 -13.49 9.96
CA ALA A 180 -3.82 -13.72 8.53
C ALA A 180 -5.21 -14.28 8.13
N SER A 181 -5.75 -15.22 8.91
CA SER A 181 -7.08 -15.81 8.67
C SER A 181 -8.19 -14.80 8.94
N TYR A 182 -8.09 -14.03 10.03
CA TYR A 182 -8.97 -12.92 10.33
C TYR A 182 -9.05 -11.92 9.18
N ASN A 183 -7.89 -11.44 8.72
CA ASN A 183 -7.81 -10.50 7.60
C ASN A 183 -8.44 -11.07 6.30
N MET A 184 -8.27 -12.37 6.05
CA MET A 184 -8.90 -13.02 4.91
C MET A 184 -10.42 -13.14 5.01
N VAL A 185 -10.99 -13.27 6.22
CA VAL A 185 -12.44 -13.23 6.42
C VAL A 185 -12.98 -11.85 6.09
N LEU A 186 -12.41 -10.81 6.71
CA LEU A 186 -12.85 -9.44 6.46
C LEU A 186 -12.68 -9.02 5.00
N ALA A 187 -11.59 -9.43 4.34
CA ALA A 187 -11.38 -9.15 2.93
C ALA A 187 -12.42 -9.82 2.02
N ALA A 188 -12.85 -11.03 2.35
CA ALA A 188 -13.89 -11.72 1.59
C ALA A 188 -15.25 -11.02 1.73
N LEU A 189 -15.64 -10.65 2.96
CA LEU A 189 -16.88 -9.91 3.22
C LEU A 189 -16.84 -8.52 2.56
N GLN A 190 -15.74 -7.79 2.69
CA GLN A 190 -15.54 -6.52 2.00
C GLN A 190 -15.71 -6.64 0.48
N GLN A 191 -15.13 -7.67 -0.12
CA GLN A 191 -15.25 -7.93 -1.57
C GLN A 191 -16.70 -8.19 -1.98
N ILE A 192 -17.47 -8.97 -1.20
CA ILE A 192 -18.86 -9.28 -1.48
C ILE A 192 -19.70 -8.00 -1.42
N TRP A 193 -19.58 -7.21 -0.34
CA TRP A 193 -20.29 -5.93 -0.19
C TRP A 193 -19.94 -4.93 -1.30
N THR A 194 -18.65 -4.79 -1.63
CA THR A 194 -18.23 -3.91 -2.73
C THR A 194 -18.81 -4.35 -4.07
N THR A 195 -18.85 -5.66 -4.31
CA THR A 195 -19.34 -6.20 -5.58
C THR A 195 -20.86 -6.03 -5.73
N LEU A 196 -21.60 -6.20 -4.65
CA LEU A 196 -23.07 -6.12 -4.58
C LEU A 196 -23.58 -4.74 -4.08
N ALA A 197 -22.76 -3.71 -4.12
CA ALA A 197 -23.10 -2.41 -3.52
C ALA A 197 -24.43 -1.83 -4.07
N ALA A 198 -24.73 -2.04 -5.37
CA ALA A 198 -25.96 -1.57 -5.99
C ALA A 198 -27.19 -2.36 -5.52
N GLU A 199 -27.02 -3.66 -5.30
CA GLU A 199 -28.10 -4.58 -4.88
C GLU A 199 -28.34 -4.48 -3.37
N ILE A 200 -27.28 -4.28 -2.59
CA ILE A 200 -27.37 -4.10 -1.12
C ILE A 200 -28.01 -2.77 -0.77
N ARG A 201 -27.71 -1.71 -1.55
CA ARG A 201 -28.20 -0.34 -1.33
C ARG A 201 -27.85 0.23 0.07
N ALA A 202 -26.79 -0.27 0.68
CA ALA A 202 -26.27 0.31 1.92
C ALA A 202 -25.47 1.58 1.60
N THR A 203 -25.58 2.57 2.45
CA THR A 203 -24.82 3.83 2.34
C THR A 203 -23.32 3.61 2.59
N VAL A 204 -22.99 2.61 3.38
CA VAL A 204 -21.63 2.32 3.83
C VAL A 204 -21.32 0.84 3.69
N ASN A 205 -20.11 0.50 3.28
CA ASN A 205 -19.61 -0.87 3.37
C ASN A 205 -18.96 -1.07 4.75
N PRO A 206 -19.56 -1.85 5.67
CA PRO A 206 -19.09 -1.98 7.05
C PRO A 206 -17.75 -2.72 7.18
N TRP A 207 -17.29 -3.39 6.11
CA TRP A 207 -16.08 -4.23 6.12
C TRP A 207 -14.83 -3.49 5.62
N THR A 208 -14.88 -2.18 5.42
CA THR A 208 -13.72 -1.40 4.97
C THR A 208 -12.65 -1.31 6.06
N ARG A 209 -11.43 -0.91 5.66
CA ARG A 209 -10.33 -0.70 6.61
C ARG A 209 -10.56 0.49 7.55
N GLU A 210 -11.41 1.40 7.15
CA GLU A 210 -11.82 2.55 7.94
C GLU A 210 -12.58 2.12 9.18
N HIS A 211 -13.53 1.18 9.04
CA HIS A 211 -14.32 0.65 10.14
C HIS A 211 -13.62 -0.50 10.87
N LEU A 212 -12.92 -1.36 10.13
CA LEU A 212 -12.29 -2.57 10.66
C LEU A 212 -10.81 -2.64 10.25
N PRO A 213 -9.90 -2.07 11.04
CA PRO A 213 -8.47 -2.15 10.81
C PRO A 213 -8.00 -3.60 10.69
N ARG A 214 -7.10 -3.87 9.75
CA ARG A 214 -6.50 -5.19 9.60
C ARG A 214 -5.44 -5.41 10.66
N LEU A 215 -5.34 -6.64 11.14
CA LEU A 215 -4.30 -7.03 12.10
C LEU A 215 -2.97 -7.23 11.38
N ASP A 216 -1.90 -6.85 12.04
CA ASP A 216 -0.56 -7.22 11.59
C ASP A 216 -0.40 -8.74 11.71
N ALA A 217 -0.15 -9.37 10.58
CA ALA A 217 0.11 -10.79 10.54
C ALA A 217 1.63 -11.00 10.65
N PRO A 218 2.11 -11.72 11.68
CA PRO A 218 3.51 -12.08 11.75
C PRO A 218 3.92 -12.84 10.50
N GLU A 219 5.16 -12.73 10.12
CA GLU A 219 5.71 -13.52 9.03
C GLU A 219 5.49 -15.01 9.28
N SER A 220 5.32 -15.78 8.20
CA SER A 220 5.07 -17.22 8.31
C SER A 220 6.23 -17.89 9.03
N GLU A 221 5.98 -18.63 10.11
CA GLU A 221 6.98 -19.44 10.83
C GLU A 221 7.49 -20.65 10.01
N ARG A 222 7.14 -20.71 8.75
CA ARG A 222 7.64 -21.76 7.84
C ARG A 222 9.13 -21.55 7.66
N ARG A 223 9.87 -22.63 7.93
CA ARG A 223 11.31 -22.66 7.78
C ARG A 223 11.77 -23.54 6.62
N ASP A 224 13.02 -23.39 6.32
CA ASP A 224 13.75 -24.26 5.43
C ASP A 224 13.88 -25.68 6.03
N ILE A 225 14.08 -26.64 5.17
CA ILE A 225 14.44 -28.01 5.54
C ILE A 225 15.96 -28.04 5.70
N THR A 226 16.45 -28.50 6.84
CA THR A 226 17.90 -28.60 7.07
C THR A 226 18.53 -29.70 6.21
N ASP A 227 19.86 -29.71 6.07
CA ASP A 227 20.53 -30.71 5.26
C ASP A 227 20.41 -32.13 5.87
N GLU A 228 20.39 -32.24 7.20
CA GLU A 228 20.13 -33.51 7.88
C GLU A 228 18.69 -33.99 7.68
N GLU A 229 17.73 -33.08 7.69
CA GLU A 229 16.34 -33.40 7.39
C GLU A 229 16.15 -33.83 5.94
N LEU A 230 16.80 -33.11 5.00
CA LEU A 230 16.81 -33.51 3.58
C LEU A 230 17.36 -34.93 3.41
N ALA A 231 18.50 -35.24 4.05
CA ALA A 231 19.06 -36.57 3.98
C ALA A 231 18.07 -37.66 4.47
N ARG A 232 17.39 -37.42 5.62
CA ARG A 232 16.37 -38.32 6.15
C ARG A 232 15.16 -38.46 5.20
N ILE A 233 14.68 -37.33 4.65
CA ILE A 233 13.55 -37.31 3.70
C ILE A 233 13.87 -38.13 2.47
N PHE A 234 15.03 -37.90 1.84
CA PHE A 234 15.42 -38.58 0.60
C PHE A 234 15.69 -40.07 0.83
N ASP A 235 16.32 -40.45 1.94
CA ASP A 235 16.60 -41.83 2.29
C ASP A 235 15.30 -42.57 2.60
N ALA A 236 14.41 -42.04 3.42
CA ALA A 236 13.12 -42.64 3.72
C ALA A 236 12.23 -42.75 2.46
N ALA A 237 12.19 -41.71 1.62
CA ALA A 237 11.40 -41.71 0.40
C ALA A 237 11.90 -42.75 -0.60
N ARG A 238 13.22 -42.91 -0.75
CA ARG A 238 13.83 -43.92 -1.64
C ARG A 238 13.45 -45.35 -1.22
N ARG A 239 13.46 -45.62 0.09
CA ARG A 239 13.17 -46.95 0.62
C ARG A 239 11.68 -47.27 0.66
N GLU A 240 10.82 -46.32 1.06
CA GLU A 240 9.43 -46.65 1.35
C GLU A 240 8.46 -46.21 0.24
N ILE A 241 8.69 -45.07 -0.41
CA ILE A 241 7.78 -44.55 -1.42
C ILE A 241 8.60 -43.89 -2.57
N PRO A 242 9.20 -44.68 -3.46
CA PRO A 242 10.05 -44.17 -4.55
C PRO A 242 9.42 -43.04 -5.38
N PRO A 243 8.10 -43.00 -5.66
CA PRO A 243 7.48 -41.84 -6.33
C PRO A 243 7.62 -40.52 -5.58
N LEU A 244 7.66 -40.54 -4.22
CA LEU A 244 7.93 -39.31 -3.45
C LEU A 244 9.40 -38.88 -3.57
N HIS A 245 10.33 -39.79 -3.68
CA HIS A 245 11.74 -39.47 -3.93
C HIS A 245 11.91 -38.69 -5.23
N TYR A 246 11.25 -39.09 -6.30
CA TYR A 246 11.27 -38.39 -7.58
C TYR A 246 10.62 -37.01 -7.45
N LEU A 247 9.46 -36.92 -6.80
CA LEU A 247 8.78 -35.65 -6.56
C LEU A 247 9.65 -34.68 -5.75
N PHE A 248 10.27 -35.15 -4.66
CA PHE A 248 11.15 -34.34 -3.83
C PHE A 248 12.39 -33.85 -4.59
N THR A 249 12.94 -34.68 -5.48
CA THR A 249 14.03 -34.27 -6.37
C THR A 249 13.59 -33.13 -7.28
N VAL A 250 12.44 -33.26 -7.94
CA VAL A 250 11.89 -32.14 -8.75
C VAL A 250 11.67 -30.89 -7.92
N MET A 251 11.07 -31.01 -6.74
CA MET A 251 10.76 -29.87 -5.87
C MET A 251 12.03 -29.16 -5.39
N LEU A 252 13.05 -29.93 -4.94
CA LEU A 252 14.29 -29.37 -4.41
C LEU A 252 15.12 -28.67 -5.48
N TYR A 253 15.20 -29.22 -6.70
CA TYR A 253 16.06 -28.70 -7.76
C TYR A 253 15.38 -27.76 -8.75
N THR A 254 14.07 -27.50 -8.58
CA THR A 254 13.35 -26.52 -9.38
C THR A 254 12.83 -25.33 -8.57
N GLY A 255 12.62 -25.51 -7.27
CA GLY A 255 11.94 -24.53 -6.42
C GLY A 255 10.50 -24.29 -6.84
N ALA A 256 9.92 -25.10 -7.75
CA ALA A 256 8.55 -24.93 -8.23
C ALA A 256 7.52 -25.31 -7.14
N ARG A 257 6.27 -24.90 -7.31
CA ARG A 257 5.20 -25.25 -6.36
C ARG A 257 4.83 -26.73 -6.47
N LEU A 258 4.33 -27.30 -5.39
CA LEU A 258 3.92 -28.72 -5.34
C LEU A 258 3.06 -29.13 -6.55
N GLY A 259 2.05 -28.34 -6.89
CA GLY A 259 1.18 -28.65 -8.02
C GLY A 259 1.90 -28.61 -9.38
N ASP A 260 2.81 -27.64 -9.55
CA ASP A 260 3.60 -27.52 -10.78
C ASP A 260 4.61 -28.68 -10.90
N CYS A 261 5.18 -29.16 -9.78
CA CYS A 261 6.06 -30.32 -9.74
C CYS A 261 5.30 -31.63 -9.98
N ALA A 262 4.18 -31.84 -9.29
CA ALA A 262 3.40 -33.07 -9.41
C ALA A 262 2.81 -33.26 -10.82
N LYS A 263 2.42 -32.15 -11.48
CA LYS A 263 1.87 -32.14 -12.85
C LYS A 263 2.92 -31.78 -13.91
N LEU A 264 4.22 -32.01 -13.64
CA LEU A 264 5.25 -31.78 -14.63
C LEU A 264 5.10 -32.80 -15.79
N GLU A 265 5.06 -32.26 -17.01
CA GLU A 265 4.94 -33.09 -18.23
C GLU A 265 6.26 -33.14 -18.99
N TRP A 266 6.49 -34.23 -19.69
CA TRP A 266 7.69 -34.46 -20.54
C TRP A 266 7.84 -33.38 -21.63
N ARG A 267 6.73 -32.89 -22.20
CA ARG A 267 6.75 -31.76 -23.18
C ARG A 267 7.30 -30.45 -22.64
N ASN A 268 7.40 -30.32 -21.32
CA ASN A 268 7.96 -29.14 -20.66
C ASN A 268 9.48 -29.22 -20.49
N ILE A 269 10.09 -30.40 -20.79
CA ILE A 269 11.48 -30.72 -20.47
C ILE A 269 12.30 -30.79 -21.76
N ASP A 270 13.28 -29.91 -21.87
CA ASP A 270 14.29 -29.99 -22.95
C ASP A 270 15.64 -30.43 -22.35
N LEU A 271 15.86 -31.73 -22.36
CA LEU A 271 17.10 -32.34 -21.85
C LEU A 271 18.33 -31.90 -22.68
N ARG A 272 18.17 -31.64 -23.98
CA ARG A 272 19.27 -31.20 -24.83
C ARG A 272 19.75 -29.82 -24.47
N ARG A 273 18.81 -28.87 -24.26
CA ARG A 273 19.14 -27.48 -23.83
C ARG A 273 19.32 -27.37 -22.32
N GLY A 274 18.91 -28.36 -21.54
CA GLY A 274 19.04 -28.38 -20.09
C GLY A 274 18.05 -27.47 -19.37
N PHE A 275 16.82 -27.36 -19.87
CA PHE A 275 15.80 -26.50 -19.26
C PHE A 275 14.45 -27.18 -19.15
N ILE A 276 13.72 -26.82 -18.06
CA ILE A 276 12.29 -27.07 -17.89
C ILE A 276 11.56 -25.74 -18.11
N THR A 277 10.49 -25.74 -18.93
CA THR A 277 9.66 -24.57 -19.18
C THR A 277 8.24 -24.83 -18.72
N ILE A 278 7.81 -24.19 -17.65
CA ILE A 278 6.46 -24.33 -17.08
C ILE A 278 5.70 -23.01 -17.09
N MET A 279 4.37 -23.10 -17.11
CA MET A 279 3.48 -21.99 -16.85
C MET A 279 2.81 -22.24 -15.49
N PRO A 280 3.27 -21.62 -14.40
CA PRO A 280 2.77 -21.93 -13.06
C PRO A 280 1.27 -21.71 -12.97
N GLU A 281 0.54 -22.67 -12.46
CA GLU A 281 -0.94 -22.68 -12.36
C GLU A 281 -1.47 -21.40 -11.68
N LYS A 282 -0.85 -20.99 -10.57
CA LYS A 282 -1.27 -19.81 -9.79
C LYS A 282 -1.13 -18.49 -10.56
N THR A 283 -0.21 -18.42 -11.52
CA THR A 283 0.08 -17.20 -12.31
C THR A 283 -0.28 -17.36 -13.78
N LYS A 284 -0.95 -18.44 -14.17
CA LYS A 284 -1.36 -18.77 -15.55
C LYS A 284 -2.14 -17.65 -16.24
N ARG A 285 -2.95 -16.89 -15.47
CA ARG A 285 -3.68 -15.71 -15.98
C ARG A 285 -2.77 -14.62 -16.57
N PHE A 286 -1.52 -14.55 -16.13
CA PHE A 286 -0.53 -13.58 -16.64
C PHE A 286 0.26 -14.12 -17.84
N LYS A 287 -0.01 -15.36 -18.26
CA LYS A 287 0.67 -16.04 -19.39
C LYS A 287 2.20 -16.08 -19.27
N THR A 288 2.75 -15.89 -18.05
CA THR A 288 4.20 -15.87 -17.82
C THR A 288 4.72 -17.30 -17.77
N ARG A 289 5.66 -17.63 -18.65
CA ARG A 289 6.41 -18.89 -18.62
C ARG A 289 7.66 -18.72 -17.78
N VAL A 290 7.94 -19.73 -16.96
CA VAL A 290 9.15 -19.80 -16.15
C VAL A 290 10.09 -20.83 -16.76
N LYS A 291 11.35 -20.44 -16.94
CA LYS A 291 12.40 -21.29 -17.51
C LYS A 291 13.39 -21.64 -16.40
N ILE A 292 13.50 -22.92 -16.07
CA ILE A 292 14.27 -23.45 -14.94
C ILE A 292 15.40 -24.31 -15.46
N PRO A 293 16.67 -24.09 -15.06
CA PRO A 293 17.78 -24.96 -15.47
C PRO A 293 17.66 -26.34 -14.82
N ILE A 294 18.01 -27.38 -15.55
CA ILE A 294 18.04 -28.77 -15.06
C ILE A 294 19.39 -29.00 -14.40
N LEU A 295 19.40 -29.01 -13.07
CA LEU A 295 20.61 -29.27 -12.30
C LEU A 295 21.02 -30.78 -12.36
N PRO A 296 22.32 -31.13 -12.15
CA PRO A 296 22.82 -32.48 -12.37
C PRO A 296 22.03 -33.63 -11.70
N PRO A 297 21.61 -33.54 -10.41
CA PRO A 297 20.84 -34.64 -9.79
C PRO A 297 19.45 -34.82 -10.43
N LEU A 298 18.81 -33.71 -10.84
CA LEU A 298 17.53 -33.78 -11.55
C LEU A 298 17.70 -34.30 -12.96
N ARG A 299 18.79 -33.94 -13.64
CA ARG A 299 19.13 -34.47 -14.96
C ARG A 299 19.29 -36.00 -14.93
N ALA A 300 20.11 -36.49 -14.00
CA ALA A 300 20.35 -37.92 -13.85
C ALA A 300 19.04 -38.72 -13.63
N MET A 301 18.14 -38.15 -12.79
CA MET A 301 16.83 -38.77 -12.58
C MET A 301 15.98 -38.80 -13.85
N LEU A 302 15.92 -37.69 -14.61
CA LEU A 302 15.11 -37.58 -15.83
C LEU A 302 15.68 -38.45 -16.97
N GLU A 303 17.02 -38.57 -17.11
CA GLU A 303 17.69 -39.38 -18.09
C GLU A 303 17.54 -40.88 -17.82
N ALA A 304 17.34 -41.25 -16.56
CA ALA A 304 17.08 -42.67 -16.20
C ALA A 304 15.71 -43.19 -16.68
N TYR A 305 14.77 -42.30 -17.08
CA TYR A 305 13.53 -42.75 -17.72
C TYR A 305 13.79 -43.18 -19.17
N PRO A 306 13.27 -44.34 -19.59
CA PRO A 306 13.35 -44.79 -20.98
C PRO A 306 12.75 -43.75 -21.94
N ALA A 307 13.40 -43.53 -23.07
CA ALA A 307 13.01 -42.51 -24.03
C ALA A 307 11.59 -42.76 -24.62
N ASP A 308 11.23 -44.01 -24.81
CA ASP A 308 9.92 -44.45 -25.27
C ASP A 308 8.78 -44.25 -24.27
N ARG A 309 9.10 -43.94 -23.00
CA ARG A 309 8.12 -43.66 -21.93
C ARG A 309 8.05 -42.19 -21.52
N ARG A 310 8.67 -41.31 -22.30
CA ARG A 310 8.70 -39.83 -21.99
C ARG A 310 7.50 -39.12 -22.60
N GLU A 311 6.30 -39.56 -22.24
CA GLU A 311 5.03 -38.92 -22.66
C GLU A 311 4.16 -38.61 -21.44
N GLY A 312 3.26 -37.60 -21.57
CA GLY A 312 2.35 -37.21 -20.51
C GLY A 312 3.06 -36.66 -19.27
N TYR A 313 2.54 -36.95 -18.09
CA TYR A 313 3.14 -36.58 -16.82
C TYR A 313 4.40 -37.37 -16.51
N VAL A 314 5.43 -36.71 -15.98
CA VAL A 314 6.66 -37.38 -15.48
C VAL A 314 6.33 -38.32 -14.33
N MET A 315 5.34 -37.97 -13.51
CA MET A 315 4.90 -38.68 -12.31
C MET A 315 3.37 -38.81 -12.29
N PRO A 316 2.75 -39.67 -13.09
CA PRO A 316 1.28 -39.78 -13.20
C PRO A 316 0.59 -40.03 -11.85
N ASP A 317 1.14 -40.86 -10.97
CA ASP A 317 0.60 -41.17 -9.66
C ASP A 317 0.58 -39.92 -8.76
N MET A 318 1.63 -39.09 -8.82
CA MET A 318 1.71 -37.83 -8.02
C MET A 318 0.77 -36.79 -8.55
N ALA A 319 0.57 -36.71 -9.86
CA ALA A 319 -0.44 -35.83 -10.47
C ALA A 319 -1.86 -36.22 -10.01
N ALA A 320 -2.20 -37.50 -10.06
CA ALA A 320 -3.50 -38.02 -9.61
C ALA A 320 -3.75 -37.74 -8.10
N GLU A 321 -2.75 -37.97 -7.24
CA GLU A 321 -2.83 -37.67 -5.81
C GLU A 321 -3.00 -36.16 -5.53
N TYR A 322 -2.34 -35.33 -6.34
CA TYR A 322 -2.49 -33.87 -6.24
C TYR A 322 -3.89 -33.41 -6.64
N GLU A 323 -4.41 -33.92 -7.77
CA GLU A 323 -5.76 -33.58 -8.26
C GLU A 323 -6.84 -34.03 -7.30
N ALA A 324 -6.64 -35.18 -6.65
CA ALA A 324 -7.51 -35.68 -5.59
C ALA A 324 -7.38 -34.88 -4.27
N GLY A 325 -6.48 -33.90 -4.19
CA GLY A 325 -6.28 -33.06 -3.00
C GLY A 325 -5.57 -33.75 -1.83
N ARG A 326 -5.06 -34.97 -2.00
CA ARG A 326 -4.46 -35.80 -0.92
C ARG A 326 -2.96 -35.64 -0.78
N LEU A 327 -2.26 -35.20 -1.83
CA LEU A 327 -0.78 -35.22 -1.87
C LEU A 327 -0.12 -34.38 -0.77
N SER A 328 -0.66 -33.19 -0.46
CA SER A 328 -0.11 -32.33 0.59
C SER A 328 -0.14 -33.00 1.97
N ASP A 329 -1.26 -33.63 2.31
CA ASP A 329 -1.45 -34.31 3.60
C ASP A 329 -0.59 -35.58 3.66
N LYS A 330 -0.47 -36.30 2.54
CA LYS A 330 0.42 -37.48 2.41
C LYS A 330 1.88 -37.09 2.70
N ILE A 331 2.38 -36.00 2.12
CA ILE A 331 3.73 -35.50 2.35
C ILE A 331 3.91 -35.06 3.81
N THR A 332 2.98 -34.29 4.37
CA THR A 332 3.05 -33.83 5.75
C THR A 332 3.09 -35.02 6.72
N ARG A 333 2.24 -36.04 6.50
CA ARG A 333 2.24 -37.27 7.29
C ARG A 333 3.56 -38.03 7.14
N PHE A 334 4.07 -38.15 5.93
CA PHE A 334 5.36 -38.78 5.66
C PHE A 334 6.51 -38.12 6.42
N PHE A 335 6.59 -36.78 6.42
CA PHE A 335 7.60 -36.05 7.19
C PHE A 335 7.51 -36.34 8.68
N ALA A 336 6.30 -36.30 9.24
CA ALA A 336 6.10 -36.51 10.66
C ALA A 336 6.40 -37.95 11.09
N THR A 337 5.88 -38.97 10.33
CA THR A 337 5.91 -40.36 10.78
C THR A 337 7.15 -41.12 10.33
N LYS A 338 7.73 -40.78 9.18
CA LYS A 338 8.85 -41.53 8.58
C LYS A 338 10.19 -40.79 8.72
N CYS A 339 10.14 -39.47 8.81
CA CYS A 339 11.37 -38.68 8.90
C CYS A 339 11.57 -38.07 10.29
N GLY A 340 10.60 -38.17 11.21
CA GLY A 340 10.68 -37.57 12.55
C GLY A 340 10.81 -36.05 12.53
N ILE A 341 10.16 -35.39 11.56
CA ILE A 341 10.23 -33.93 11.41
C ILE A 341 8.99 -33.30 12.05
N GLU A 342 9.21 -32.28 12.87
CA GLU A 342 8.12 -31.47 13.41
C GLU A 342 7.47 -30.62 12.30
N THR A 343 6.29 -31.04 11.83
CA THR A 343 5.59 -30.40 10.73
C THR A 343 4.70 -29.24 11.16
N SER A 344 4.37 -29.14 12.45
CA SER A 344 3.46 -28.10 12.96
C SER A 344 3.70 -27.82 14.45
N LYS A 345 3.55 -26.55 14.84
CA LYS A 345 3.59 -26.08 16.25
C LYS A 345 2.22 -25.59 16.69
N LYS A 346 1.92 -25.72 17.99
CA LYS A 346 0.76 -25.06 18.61
C LYS A 346 0.99 -23.55 18.62
N THR A 347 -0.08 -22.80 18.43
CA THR A 347 -0.09 -21.34 18.60
C THR A 347 -0.90 -20.95 19.82
N ASP A 348 -0.58 -19.79 20.40
CA ASP A 348 -1.29 -19.24 21.55
C ASP A 348 -2.70 -18.77 21.19
N VAL A 349 -2.96 -18.51 19.89
CA VAL A 349 -4.25 -18.03 19.38
C VAL A 349 -4.80 -19.03 18.37
N GLY A 350 -6.04 -19.50 18.61
CA GLY A 350 -6.77 -20.39 17.73
C GLY A 350 -6.52 -21.88 17.97
N LYS A 351 -7.47 -22.72 17.53
CA LYS A 351 -7.45 -24.18 17.72
C LYS A 351 -6.53 -24.94 16.74
N ARG A 352 -6.00 -24.27 15.72
CA ARG A 352 -5.20 -24.89 14.65
C ARG A 352 -3.71 -24.73 14.91
N LYS A 353 -2.96 -25.82 14.67
CA LYS A 353 -1.51 -25.79 14.69
C LYS A 353 -0.98 -24.99 13.49
N HIS A 354 0.08 -24.24 13.69
CA HIS A 354 0.85 -23.61 12.60
C HIS A 354 1.73 -24.62 11.88
N ALA A 355 1.69 -24.61 10.56
CA ALA A 355 2.58 -25.44 9.75
C ALA A 355 3.99 -24.83 9.70
N VAL A 356 4.98 -25.61 10.12
CA VAL A 356 6.41 -25.22 10.17
C VAL A 356 7.17 -25.80 8.98
N VAL A 357 7.06 -27.11 8.76
CA VAL A 357 7.67 -27.79 7.61
C VAL A 357 6.58 -28.47 6.78
N THR A 358 6.53 -28.15 5.50
CA THR A 358 5.54 -28.65 4.55
C THR A 358 6.22 -28.90 3.18
N ALA A 359 5.46 -29.42 2.22
CA ALA A 359 5.91 -29.48 0.83
C ALA A 359 6.44 -28.12 0.32
N HIS A 360 5.88 -27.00 0.79
CA HIS A 360 6.34 -25.66 0.39
C HIS A 360 7.73 -25.30 0.94
N SER A 361 8.18 -25.96 2.02
CA SER A 361 9.52 -25.77 2.57
C SER A 361 10.63 -26.17 1.60
N PHE A 362 10.41 -27.09 0.66
CA PHE A 362 11.38 -27.35 -0.41
C PHE A 362 11.68 -26.12 -1.24
N ARG A 363 10.66 -25.32 -1.53
CA ARG A 363 10.82 -24.08 -2.28
C ARG A 363 11.58 -23.03 -1.46
N HIS A 364 11.31 -22.91 -0.16
CA HIS A 364 12.07 -22.06 0.75
C HIS A 364 13.55 -22.51 0.74
N THR A 365 13.81 -23.80 0.95
CA THR A 365 15.16 -24.39 0.91
C THR A 365 15.88 -24.14 -0.42
N PHE A 366 15.19 -24.26 -1.57
CA PHE A 366 15.77 -23.91 -2.88
C PHE A 366 16.22 -22.46 -2.93
N ILE A 367 15.36 -21.54 -2.46
CA ILE A 367 15.65 -20.09 -2.49
C ILE A 367 16.84 -19.79 -1.58
N SER A 368 16.86 -20.31 -0.34
CA SER A 368 17.97 -20.12 0.61
C SER A 368 19.28 -20.72 0.08
N LYS A 369 19.24 -21.94 -0.47
CA LYS A 369 20.44 -22.57 -1.07
C LYS A 369 20.95 -21.75 -2.28
N ALA A 370 20.07 -21.23 -3.10
CA ALA A 370 20.43 -20.36 -4.23
C ALA A 370 21.05 -19.04 -3.75
N ALA A 371 20.47 -18.42 -2.71
CA ALA A 371 21.00 -17.22 -2.10
C ALA A 371 22.39 -17.45 -1.49
N ASN A 372 22.56 -18.56 -0.74
CA ASN A 372 23.84 -18.96 -0.14
C ASN A 372 24.90 -19.30 -1.20
N ALA A 373 24.49 -19.77 -2.37
CA ALA A 373 25.37 -19.99 -3.52
C ALA A 373 25.71 -18.72 -4.28
N GLY A 374 25.20 -17.55 -3.88
CA GLY A 374 25.47 -16.26 -4.54
C GLY A 374 24.71 -16.09 -5.86
N ILE A 375 23.67 -16.87 -6.14
CA ILE A 375 22.86 -16.68 -7.36
C ILE A 375 22.10 -15.38 -7.25
N PRO A 376 22.20 -14.48 -8.26
CA PRO A 376 21.55 -13.17 -8.22
C PRO A 376 20.04 -13.28 -7.97
N PHE A 377 19.55 -12.40 -7.09
CA PHE A 377 18.14 -12.35 -6.68
C PHE A 377 17.15 -12.34 -7.86
N ALA A 378 17.43 -11.56 -8.90
CA ALA A 378 16.58 -11.47 -10.09
C ALA A 378 16.44 -12.81 -10.81
N ILE A 379 17.50 -13.61 -10.87
CA ILE A 379 17.49 -14.95 -11.48
C ILE A 379 16.64 -15.90 -10.64
N VAL A 380 16.83 -15.91 -9.31
CA VAL A 380 16.03 -16.76 -8.42
C VAL A 380 14.55 -16.37 -8.47
N GLN A 381 14.26 -15.06 -8.44
CA GLN A 381 12.89 -14.57 -8.58
C GLN A 381 12.22 -15.00 -9.88
N ALA A 382 12.95 -14.92 -11.00
CA ALA A 382 12.45 -15.37 -12.30
C ALA A 382 12.19 -16.89 -12.35
N ILE A 383 13.10 -17.70 -11.79
CA ILE A 383 12.98 -19.16 -11.73
C ILE A 383 11.81 -19.60 -10.86
N VAL A 384 11.64 -19.00 -9.68
CA VAL A 384 10.53 -19.38 -8.78
C VAL A 384 9.20 -18.74 -9.18
N GLY A 385 9.18 -17.76 -10.07
CA GLY A 385 7.97 -17.09 -10.55
C GLY A 385 7.25 -16.30 -9.43
N HIS A 386 8.00 -15.55 -8.61
CA HIS A 386 7.43 -14.62 -7.64
C HIS A 386 7.03 -13.31 -8.33
N SER A 387 5.76 -12.92 -8.20
CA SER A 387 5.24 -11.68 -8.76
C SER A 387 5.69 -10.43 -7.98
N THR A 388 6.16 -10.59 -6.73
CA THR A 388 6.63 -9.48 -5.89
C THR A 388 8.02 -9.76 -5.33
N ALA A 389 8.88 -8.74 -5.36
CA ALA A 389 10.23 -8.82 -4.79
C ALA A 389 10.22 -9.11 -3.28
N LYS A 390 9.19 -8.69 -2.55
CA LYS A 390 9.06 -8.86 -1.09
C LYS A 390 9.19 -10.31 -0.66
N GLN A 391 8.67 -11.28 -1.44
CA GLN A 391 8.66 -12.70 -1.09
C GLN A 391 10.03 -13.39 -1.18
N CYS A 392 10.95 -12.87 -2.00
CA CYS A 392 12.32 -13.42 -2.10
C CYS A 392 13.33 -12.60 -1.29
N ARG A 393 13.06 -11.31 -1.04
CA ARG A 393 14.03 -10.39 -0.45
C ARG A 393 14.52 -10.84 0.93
N HIS A 394 13.64 -11.43 1.73
CA HIS A 394 13.97 -11.93 3.06
C HIS A 394 15.17 -12.90 3.06
N TYR A 395 15.31 -13.74 2.03
CA TYR A 395 16.39 -14.72 1.92
C TYR A 395 17.75 -14.13 1.48
N PHE A 396 17.77 -12.88 1.02
CA PHE A 396 18.97 -12.25 0.46
C PHE A 396 19.58 -11.18 1.37
N HIS A 397 18.93 -10.82 2.50
CA HIS A 397 19.41 -9.77 3.39
C HIS A 397 20.41 -10.24 4.45
N GLU A 398 20.55 -11.53 4.68
CA GLU A 398 21.30 -12.06 5.84
C GLU A 398 22.63 -12.75 5.49
N ASN A 399 23.04 -12.75 4.21
CA ASN A 399 24.25 -13.50 3.82
C ASN A 399 25.39 -12.57 3.35
N GLU A 400 26.15 -12.06 4.34
CA GLU A 400 27.34 -11.24 4.09
C GLU A 400 28.40 -12.00 3.27
N ASP A 401 28.60 -13.30 3.53
CA ASP A 401 29.55 -14.15 2.79
C ASP A 401 29.18 -14.32 1.32
N ALA A 402 27.89 -14.44 1.00
CA ALA A 402 27.43 -14.52 -0.38
C ALA A 402 27.62 -13.16 -1.09
N THR A 403 27.41 -12.06 -0.38
CA THR A 403 27.64 -10.72 -0.90
C THR A 403 29.13 -10.50 -1.19
N LEU A 404 30.01 -10.85 -0.26
CA LEU A 404 31.47 -10.74 -0.46
C LEU A 404 31.94 -11.59 -1.63
N ARG A 405 31.45 -12.83 -1.77
CA ARG A 405 31.80 -13.70 -2.91
C ARG A 405 31.30 -13.16 -4.25
N ALA A 406 30.09 -12.60 -4.29
CA ALA A 406 29.56 -11.95 -5.49
C ALA A 406 30.38 -10.74 -5.90
N PHE A 407 30.81 -9.92 -4.94
CA PHE A 407 31.68 -8.78 -5.20
C PHE A 407 33.14 -9.15 -5.49
N ALA A 408 33.64 -10.27 -4.99
CA ALA A 408 34.95 -10.79 -5.36
C ALA A 408 35.05 -11.14 -6.86
N ALA A 409 33.93 -11.48 -7.50
CA ALA A 409 33.84 -11.73 -8.93
C ALA A 409 33.55 -10.44 -9.75
N PHE A 410 33.50 -9.26 -9.10
CA PHE A 410 33.26 -8.00 -9.78
C PHE A 410 34.46 -7.66 -10.68
N PRO A 411 34.28 -7.40 -11.99
CA PRO A 411 35.39 -7.06 -12.86
C PRO A 411 36.05 -5.76 -12.36
N THR A 412 37.22 -5.89 -11.72
CA THR A 412 38.06 -4.73 -11.47
C THR A 412 38.56 -4.25 -12.82
N ALA A 413 38.22 -3.03 -13.20
CA ALA A 413 38.76 -2.43 -14.39
C ALA A 413 40.30 -2.40 -14.23
N GLN A 414 40.99 -3.29 -14.93
CA GLN A 414 42.43 -3.17 -15.16
C GLN A 414 42.62 -2.03 -16.13
N THR A 415 42.55 -0.78 -15.66
CA THR A 415 43.15 0.39 -16.31
C THR A 415 42.87 1.63 -15.45
N ALA A 416 43.52 1.72 -14.29
CA ALA A 416 44.05 3.02 -13.94
C ALA A 416 45.46 3.03 -14.55
N PRO A 417 45.82 3.95 -15.48
CA PRO A 417 47.20 4.14 -15.82
C PRO A 417 47.92 4.48 -14.53
N ALA A 418 49.05 3.80 -14.27
CA ALA A 418 49.85 4.07 -13.11
C ALA A 418 50.16 5.58 -13.11
N LEU A 419 49.75 6.24 -12.02
CA LEU A 419 50.15 7.62 -11.78
C LEU A 419 51.70 7.65 -11.89
N PRO A 420 52.30 8.57 -12.65
CA PRO A 420 53.73 8.65 -12.73
C PRO A 420 54.30 8.83 -11.34
N ASP A 421 55.32 7.99 -11.03
CA ASP A 421 56.06 7.98 -9.79
C ASP A 421 56.65 9.38 -9.51
N ARG A 422 56.02 10.14 -8.61
CA ARG A 422 56.54 11.42 -8.15
C ARG A 422 57.50 11.15 -6.97
N THR A 423 58.61 10.53 -7.30
CA THR A 423 59.77 10.63 -6.45
C THR A 423 60.48 11.95 -6.71
N GLY A 424 60.28 12.91 -5.86
CA GLY A 424 61.09 14.13 -5.84
C GLY A 424 60.29 15.39 -5.51
N GLY A 425 60.42 15.85 -4.27
CA GLY A 425 60.30 17.27 -3.95
C GLY A 425 59.16 17.65 -3.00
N ASP A 426 59.59 17.90 -1.82
CA ASP A 426 59.13 18.92 -0.87
C ASP A 426 57.81 18.71 -0.09
N ALA A 427 57.97 18.70 1.22
CA ALA A 427 56.92 18.73 2.20
C ALA A 427 56.24 20.12 2.17
N GLY A 428 54.99 20.12 1.79
CA GLY A 428 54.15 21.32 1.90
C GLY A 428 52.69 21.00 1.55
N ASP A 429 51.85 21.19 2.52
CA ASP A 429 50.39 21.28 2.49
C ASP A 429 49.62 19.95 2.44
N VAL A 430 49.26 19.50 3.63
CA VAL A 430 48.14 18.63 3.88
C VAL A 430 46.87 19.38 3.49
N ILE A 431 46.29 19.03 2.34
CA ILE A 431 44.94 19.46 2.05
C ILE A 431 44.02 18.58 2.88
N GLU A 432 43.52 19.12 3.99
CA GLU A 432 42.36 18.58 4.66
C GLU A 432 41.21 18.48 3.66
N ALA A 433 40.76 17.26 3.37
CA ALA A 433 39.57 17.03 2.61
C ALA A 433 38.40 17.52 3.48
N GLU A 434 37.95 18.72 3.18
CA GLU A 434 36.70 19.28 3.69
C GLU A 434 35.59 18.31 3.32
N VAL A 435 34.94 17.74 4.33
CA VAL A 435 33.70 16.99 4.17
C VAL A 435 32.65 17.98 3.65
N VAL A 436 32.44 18.00 2.36
CA VAL A 436 31.37 18.76 1.76
C VAL A 436 30.06 18.10 2.23
N GLU A 437 29.44 18.66 3.24
CA GLU A 437 28.04 18.41 3.54
C GLU A 437 27.27 18.57 2.23
N VAL A 438 26.51 17.53 1.87
CA VAL A 438 25.60 17.55 0.72
C VAL A 438 24.44 18.49 1.10
N THR A 439 24.68 19.78 0.89
CA THR A 439 23.68 20.82 1.04
C THR A 439 22.77 20.88 -0.21
N ASP A 440 21.63 21.46 -0.06
CA ASP A 440 20.46 21.59 -0.94
C ASP A 440 20.69 21.85 -2.47
N ALA A 441 21.93 22.08 -2.91
CA ALA A 441 22.28 22.30 -4.32
C ALA A 441 21.91 21.12 -5.26
N THR A 442 21.82 19.88 -4.71
CA THR A 442 21.39 18.70 -5.49
C THR A 442 19.88 18.66 -5.69
N ALA A 443 19.10 19.26 -4.80
CA ALA A 443 17.64 19.35 -4.93
C ALA A 443 17.27 20.37 -6.00
N ASP A 444 17.94 21.50 -6.04
CA ASP A 444 17.70 22.56 -7.04
C ASP A 444 18.16 22.12 -8.45
N THR A 445 19.27 21.39 -8.58
CA THR A 445 19.72 20.84 -9.86
C THR A 445 18.77 19.78 -10.40
N ARG A 446 18.20 18.93 -9.52
CA ARG A 446 17.17 17.94 -9.88
C ARG A 446 15.85 18.61 -10.25
N ARG A 447 15.48 19.67 -9.55
CA ARG A 447 14.30 20.47 -9.85
C ARG A 447 14.42 21.16 -11.22
N ALA A 448 15.56 21.80 -11.53
CA ALA A 448 15.80 22.42 -12.81
C ALA A 448 15.79 21.40 -13.98
N ALA A 449 16.35 20.20 -13.77
CA ALA A 449 16.30 19.12 -14.77
C ALA A 449 14.89 18.59 -15.01
N LEU A 450 14.06 18.52 -13.94
CA LEU A 450 12.65 18.11 -14.02
C LEU A 450 11.81 19.17 -14.75
N GLU A 451 12.05 20.45 -14.46
CA GLU A 451 11.37 21.59 -15.11
C GLU A 451 11.74 21.67 -16.61
N ALA A 452 12.99 21.38 -16.98
CA ALA A 452 13.43 21.32 -18.38
C ALA A 452 12.78 20.14 -19.14
N ALA A 453 12.73 18.94 -18.53
CA ALA A 453 12.09 17.78 -19.13
C ALA A 453 10.56 17.97 -19.29
N LEU A 454 9.93 18.66 -18.34
CA LEU A 454 8.52 19.03 -18.40
C LEU A 454 8.22 20.04 -19.52
N ALA A 455 9.09 21.02 -19.71
CA ALA A 455 8.94 22.00 -20.79
C ALA A 455 9.02 21.34 -22.18
N GLU A 456 9.86 20.31 -22.32
CA GLU A 456 10.01 19.55 -23.57
C GLU A 456 8.76 18.71 -23.89
N ILE A 457 8.18 18.04 -22.90
CA ILE A 457 6.95 17.26 -23.04
C ILE A 457 5.73 18.15 -23.33
N VAL A 458 5.66 19.34 -22.72
CA VAL A 458 4.59 20.31 -22.99
C VAL A 458 4.66 20.89 -24.39
N GLN A 459 5.86 21.01 -24.97
CA GLN A 459 6.05 21.53 -26.34
C GLN A 459 5.83 20.47 -27.44
N HIS A 460 6.17 19.20 -27.19
CA HIS A 460 6.22 18.16 -28.24
C HIS A 460 5.35 16.93 -27.98
N GLY A 461 4.75 16.77 -26.78
CA GLY A 461 3.90 15.63 -26.44
C GLY A 461 2.48 15.72 -27.00
N ASP A 462 1.86 14.56 -27.27
CA ASP A 462 0.45 14.51 -27.62
C ASP A 462 -0.48 14.77 -26.40
N GLU A 463 -1.80 14.88 -26.65
CA GLU A 463 -2.78 15.25 -25.60
C GLU A 463 -2.89 14.17 -24.49
N ALA A 464 -2.66 12.90 -24.83
CA ALA A 464 -2.69 11.78 -23.89
C ALA A 464 -1.42 11.76 -23.01
N GLU A 465 -0.26 12.03 -23.61
CA GLU A 465 1.02 12.15 -22.90
C GLU A 465 1.06 13.36 -21.96
N ARG A 466 0.51 14.50 -22.38
CA ARG A 466 0.37 15.69 -21.52
C ARG A 466 -0.52 15.43 -20.31
N LYS A 467 -1.62 14.73 -20.50
CA LYS A 467 -2.56 14.37 -19.41
C LYS A 467 -1.93 13.38 -18.43
N ALA A 468 -1.28 12.31 -18.93
CA ALA A 468 -0.59 11.33 -18.10
C ALA A 468 0.57 11.95 -17.30
N THR A 469 1.26 12.92 -17.87
CA THR A 469 2.34 13.65 -17.22
C THR A 469 1.82 14.59 -16.15
N ALA A 470 0.69 15.27 -16.38
CA ALA A 470 0.04 16.14 -15.40
C ALA A 470 -0.47 15.33 -14.18
N GLU A 471 -1.07 14.15 -14.40
CA GLU A 471 -1.51 13.26 -13.33
C GLU A 471 -0.32 12.75 -12.48
N ARG A 472 0.77 12.39 -13.12
CA ARG A 472 1.99 11.93 -12.44
C ARG A 472 2.69 13.05 -11.65
N LEU A 473 2.66 14.26 -12.17
CA LEU A 473 3.19 15.45 -11.48
C LEU A 473 2.39 15.78 -10.22
N ALA A 474 1.06 15.70 -10.29
CA ALA A 474 0.17 15.91 -9.16
C ALA A 474 0.42 14.87 -8.05
N GLU A 475 0.70 13.63 -8.42
CA GLU A 475 1.03 12.56 -7.49
C GLU A 475 2.38 12.80 -6.77
N VAL A 476 3.42 13.17 -7.53
CA VAL A 476 4.76 13.51 -6.98
C VAL A 476 4.71 14.74 -6.08
N MET A 477 3.97 15.77 -6.46
CA MET A 477 3.77 16.98 -5.64
C MET A 477 3.05 16.66 -4.34
N SER A 478 2.05 15.78 -4.37
CA SER A 478 1.35 15.29 -3.17
C SER A 478 2.27 14.50 -2.23
N GLU A 479 3.17 13.68 -2.77
CA GLU A 479 4.15 12.94 -1.97
C GLU A 479 5.21 13.85 -1.34
N LEU A 480 5.69 14.85 -2.07
CA LEU A 480 6.64 15.84 -1.56
C LEU A 480 6.03 16.71 -0.45
N GLN A 481 4.76 17.08 -0.56
CA GLN A 481 4.04 17.81 0.50
C GLN A 481 3.84 16.94 1.76
N LYS A 482 3.57 15.65 1.62
CA LYS A 482 3.49 14.71 2.75
C LYS A 482 4.83 14.48 3.45
N GLY A 483 5.93 14.50 2.67
CA GLY A 483 7.29 14.39 3.23
C GLY A 483 7.77 15.64 3.97
N ALA A 484 7.28 16.81 3.60
CA ALA A 484 7.63 18.08 4.25
C ALA A 484 6.91 18.27 5.60
N THR A 485 5.67 17.75 5.74
CA THR A 485 4.90 17.81 7.00
C THR A 485 5.31 16.77 8.04
N ALA A 486 6.12 15.78 7.66
CA ALA A 486 6.66 14.77 8.59
C ALA A 486 8.02 15.16 9.23
N LYS A 487 8.56 16.34 8.89
CA LYS A 487 9.83 16.88 9.41
C LYS A 487 9.71 18.23 10.11
N ALA A 488 8.48 18.69 10.36
CA ALA A 488 8.22 19.90 11.16
C ALA A 488 7.76 19.55 12.58
#